data_1dfb37e1dc3a38c65678851df4d3c095
#
_entry.id   1dfb37e1dc3a38c65678851df4d3c095
#
_cell.length_a   1.000
_cell.length_b   1.000
_cell.length_c   1.000
_cell.angle_alpha   90.00
_cell.angle_beta   90.00
_cell.angle_gamma   90.00
#
_symmetry.space_group_name_H-M   'P 1'
#
loop_
_entity.id
_entity.type
_entity.pdbx_description
1 polymer ?
#
loop_
_entity_poly.entity_id
_entity_poly.type
_entity_poly.pdbx_seq_one_letter_code
_entity_poly.pdbx_strand_id
1 'polypeptide(L)'
;MPGFTHLHTVSGFSLRHGASHPERLAERAGERGMDALALTDRDTLAGSVRFAKACAKAGVRPLFGAELAVAPPPSPAGATAPGGVRGDEAVRRERRRTPVRGGAFVDDSAPRVTFLARDGARGWADLCRLVSAAHATGPGVPSERGGPPSGGLPLLPWEDN
;
A
#
# COMPACT_ATOMS: atom_id res chain seq x y z
N MET A 1 -25.67 16.44 -8.80
CA MET A 1 -24.23 16.59 -9.08
C MET A 1 -23.62 15.19 -9.08
N PRO A 2 -22.77 14.79 -10.04
CA PRO A 2 -22.07 13.51 -9.92
C PRO A 2 -21.24 13.55 -8.63
N GLY A 3 -21.48 12.58 -7.74
CA GLY A 3 -20.81 12.51 -6.46
C GLY A 3 -19.32 12.21 -6.64
N PHE A 4 -18.47 12.95 -5.94
CA PHE A 4 -17.04 12.69 -5.90
C PHE A 4 -16.75 11.50 -4.97
N THR A 5 -15.99 10.52 -5.42
CA THR A 5 -15.56 9.37 -4.62
C THR A 5 -14.04 9.38 -4.45
N HIS A 6 -13.57 9.38 -3.21
CA HIS A 6 -12.15 9.17 -2.94
C HIS A 6 -11.80 7.68 -3.08
N LEU A 7 -10.91 7.37 -4.01
CA LEU A 7 -10.42 6.01 -4.25
C LEU A 7 -9.12 5.68 -3.50
N HIS A 8 -8.51 6.68 -2.89
CA HIS A 8 -7.30 6.52 -2.07
C HIS A 8 -7.46 7.31 -0.78
N THR A 9 -7.69 6.61 0.32
CA THR A 9 -7.83 7.19 1.65
C THR A 9 -7.16 6.29 2.67
N VAL A 10 -6.33 6.87 3.52
CA VAL A 10 -5.60 6.15 4.57
C VAL A 10 -6.13 6.52 5.94
N SER A 11 -6.22 5.52 6.82
CA SER A 11 -6.62 5.72 8.22
C SER A 11 -5.42 5.70 9.17
N GLY A 12 -5.69 5.87 10.46
CA GLY A 12 -4.69 5.74 11.53
C GLY A 12 -4.05 4.34 11.63
N PHE A 13 -4.55 3.33 10.91
CA PHE A 13 -3.87 2.04 10.75
C PHE A 13 -2.66 2.13 9.81
N SER A 14 -2.59 3.16 8.98
CA SER A 14 -1.40 3.51 8.21
C SER A 14 -0.51 4.42 9.05
N LEU A 15 0.30 3.81 9.91
CA LEU A 15 1.16 4.54 10.85
C LEU A 15 1.97 5.62 10.15
N ARG A 16 1.93 6.85 10.69
CA ARG A 16 2.61 8.06 10.17
C ARG A 16 1.99 8.67 8.90
N HIS A 17 1.01 8.00 8.25
CA HIS A 17 0.40 8.47 7.00
C HIS A 17 -1.06 8.87 7.16
N GLY A 18 -1.79 8.23 8.10
CA GLY A 18 -3.17 8.58 8.40
C GLY A 18 -3.34 8.95 9.88
N ALA A 19 -4.19 9.94 10.15
CA ALA A 19 -4.45 10.41 11.52
C ALA A 19 -5.85 10.06 12.00
N SER A 20 -6.79 9.78 11.09
CA SER A 20 -8.20 9.55 11.42
C SER A 20 -8.52 8.07 11.55
N HIS A 21 -9.38 7.73 12.50
CA HIS A 21 -9.93 6.39 12.57
C HIS A 21 -10.88 6.12 11.39
N PRO A 22 -11.02 4.86 10.93
CA PRO A 22 -11.92 4.50 9.83
C PRO A 22 -13.35 4.97 10.02
N GLU A 23 -13.85 4.97 11.26
CA GLU A 23 -15.18 5.43 11.60
C GLU A 23 -15.38 6.92 11.30
N ARG A 24 -14.41 7.75 11.65
CA ARG A 24 -14.47 9.18 11.40
C ARG A 24 -14.40 9.52 9.92
N LEU A 25 -13.66 8.73 9.14
CA LEU A 25 -13.60 8.87 7.69
C LEU A 25 -14.97 8.58 7.05
N ALA A 26 -15.62 7.50 7.48
CA ALA A 26 -16.95 7.11 7.00
C ALA A 26 -18.03 8.15 7.38
N GLU A 27 -18.05 8.60 8.64
CA GLU A 27 -18.94 9.67 9.11
C GLU A 27 -18.77 10.93 8.27
N ARG A 28 -17.54 11.36 8.05
CA ARG A 28 -17.23 12.57 7.29
C ARG A 28 -17.63 12.46 5.82
N ALA A 29 -17.50 11.26 5.23
CA ALA A 29 -17.98 10.99 3.87
C ALA A 29 -19.51 11.13 3.79
N GLY A 30 -20.24 10.57 4.76
CA GLY A 30 -21.69 10.70 4.85
C GLY A 30 -22.14 12.17 5.02
N GLU A 31 -21.51 12.91 5.94
CA GLU A 31 -21.78 14.35 6.14
C GLU A 31 -21.58 15.18 4.87
N ARG A 32 -20.68 14.76 3.99
CA ARG A 32 -20.40 15.42 2.72
C ARG A 32 -21.24 14.91 1.55
N GLY A 33 -22.16 13.99 1.80
CA GLY A 33 -23.03 13.41 0.79
C GLY A 33 -22.28 12.55 -0.22
N MET A 34 -21.20 11.88 0.18
CA MET A 34 -20.50 10.95 -0.69
C MET A 34 -21.22 9.61 -0.76
N ASP A 35 -21.44 9.09 -1.97
CA ASP A 35 -22.07 7.79 -2.19
C ASP A 35 -21.14 6.62 -1.84
N ALA A 36 -19.84 6.81 -1.97
CA ALA A 36 -18.84 5.78 -1.72
C ALA A 36 -17.51 6.37 -1.23
N LEU A 37 -16.75 5.56 -0.50
CA LEU A 37 -15.42 5.88 -0.02
C LEU A 37 -14.54 4.64 -0.05
N ALA A 38 -13.29 4.76 -0.53
CA ALA A 38 -12.32 3.69 -0.45
C ALA A 38 -11.43 3.85 0.78
N LEU A 39 -11.19 2.76 1.50
CA LEU A 39 -10.12 2.66 2.49
C LEU A 39 -8.96 1.85 1.89
N THR A 40 -7.78 2.46 1.84
CA THR A 40 -6.58 1.93 1.19
C THR A 40 -5.36 2.09 2.09
N ASP A 41 -5.44 1.49 3.27
CA ASP A 41 -4.36 1.55 4.24
C ASP A 41 -3.08 0.91 3.71
N ARG A 42 -1.93 1.42 4.18
CA ARG A 42 -0.61 0.95 3.77
C ARG A 42 -0.30 -0.40 4.42
N ASP A 43 -0.04 -1.38 3.57
CA ASP A 43 0.41 -2.73 3.94
C ASP A 43 -0.53 -3.47 4.92
N THR A 44 -1.79 -3.04 5.05
CA THR A 44 -2.71 -3.62 6.03
C THR A 44 -4.18 -3.52 5.63
N LEU A 45 -4.99 -4.48 6.12
CA LEU A 45 -6.44 -4.48 6.04
C LEU A 45 -7.10 -4.40 7.43
N ALA A 46 -6.33 -4.11 8.49
CA ALA A 46 -6.79 -4.16 9.87
C ALA A 46 -7.98 -3.21 10.15
N GLY A 47 -8.07 -2.08 9.44
CA GLY A 47 -9.17 -1.11 9.56
C GLY A 47 -10.47 -1.51 8.86
N SER A 48 -10.45 -2.51 7.95
CA SER A 48 -11.53 -2.77 7.00
C SER A 48 -12.86 -3.12 7.64
N VAL A 49 -12.88 -3.95 8.68
CA VAL A 49 -14.13 -4.35 9.38
C VAL A 49 -14.77 -3.16 10.09
N ARG A 50 -13.97 -2.34 10.76
CA ARG A 50 -14.44 -1.13 11.43
C ARG A 50 -14.99 -0.14 10.42
N PHE A 51 -14.29 0.03 9.31
CA PHE A 51 -14.69 0.88 8.19
C PHE A 51 -16.02 0.43 7.58
N ALA A 52 -16.19 -0.86 7.28
CA ALA A 52 -17.44 -1.42 6.74
C ALA A 52 -18.64 -1.13 7.63
N LYS A 53 -18.49 -1.37 8.94
CA LYS A 53 -19.56 -1.10 9.93
C LYS A 53 -19.90 0.38 10.00
N ALA A 54 -18.92 1.25 9.94
CA ALA A 54 -19.13 2.69 9.99
C ALA A 54 -19.79 3.22 8.70
N CYS A 55 -19.36 2.74 7.54
CA CYS A 55 -19.97 3.07 6.26
C CYS A 55 -21.45 2.65 6.20
N ALA A 56 -21.79 1.46 6.71
CA ALA A 56 -23.18 1.00 6.79
C ALA A 56 -24.05 1.93 7.64
N LYS A 57 -23.50 2.47 8.73
CA LYS A 57 -24.20 3.47 9.59
C LYS A 57 -24.35 4.82 8.92
N ALA A 58 -23.33 5.24 8.16
CA ALA A 58 -23.30 6.54 7.51
C ALA A 58 -24.00 6.57 6.14
N GLY A 59 -24.54 5.41 5.66
CA GLY A 59 -25.17 5.30 4.34
C GLY A 59 -24.17 5.43 3.18
N VAL A 60 -22.89 5.18 3.42
CA VAL A 60 -21.81 5.27 2.43
C VAL A 60 -21.42 3.86 1.98
N ARG A 61 -21.25 3.63 0.68
CA ARG A 61 -20.77 2.36 0.14
C ARG A 61 -19.27 2.21 0.36
N PRO A 62 -18.80 1.19 1.13
CA PRO A 62 -17.39 0.97 1.35
C PRO A 62 -16.74 0.35 0.11
N LEU A 63 -15.56 0.85 -0.26
CA LEU A 63 -14.65 0.23 -1.21
C LEU A 63 -13.38 -0.17 -0.45
N PHE A 64 -12.91 -1.39 -0.68
CA PHE A 64 -11.76 -1.93 0.05
C PHE A 64 -10.53 -1.97 -0.85
N GLY A 65 -9.40 -1.59 -0.29
CA GLY A 65 -8.13 -1.63 -0.97
C GLY A 65 -6.96 -1.66 -0.01
N ALA A 66 -5.78 -1.72 -0.56
CA ALA A 66 -4.52 -1.56 0.17
C ALA A 66 -3.49 -0.87 -0.72
N GLU A 67 -2.65 -0.07 -0.12
CA GLU A 67 -1.47 0.50 -0.77
C GLU A 67 -0.26 -0.38 -0.45
N LEU A 68 0.31 -1.03 -1.46
CA LEU A 68 1.46 -1.93 -1.31
C LEU A 68 2.70 -1.37 -2.01
N ALA A 69 3.86 -1.63 -1.43
CA ALA A 69 5.12 -1.38 -2.09
C ALA A 69 5.32 -2.39 -3.21
N VAL A 70 5.80 -1.91 -4.36
CA VAL A 70 6.07 -2.75 -5.53
C VAL A 70 7.51 -2.57 -5.98
N ALA A 71 8.10 -3.61 -6.62
CA ALA A 71 9.39 -3.43 -7.24
C ALA A 71 9.30 -2.48 -8.42
N PRO A 72 10.33 -1.68 -8.62
CA PRO A 72 10.47 -1.02 -9.90
C PRO A 72 10.58 -2.08 -11.01
N PRO A 73 9.97 -1.83 -12.19
CA PRO A 73 10.13 -2.73 -13.32
C PRO A 73 11.62 -2.92 -13.61
N PRO A 74 12.05 -4.11 -14.06
CA PRO A 74 13.43 -4.32 -14.46
C PRO A 74 13.77 -3.29 -15.54
N SER A 75 14.84 -2.52 -15.31
CA SER A 75 15.34 -1.63 -16.37
C SER A 75 15.65 -2.48 -17.60
N PRO A 76 15.18 -2.10 -18.80
CA PRO A 76 15.54 -2.81 -20.01
C PRO A 76 17.07 -2.87 -20.07
N ALA A 77 17.58 -4.10 -20.22
CA ALA A 77 19.03 -4.34 -20.29
C ALA A 77 19.59 -3.48 -21.47
N GLY A 78 20.37 -2.46 -21.13
CA GLY A 78 20.96 -1.55 -22.12
C GLY A 78 20.44 -0.11 -22.10
N ALA A 79 19.48 0.26 -21.29
CA ALA A 79 19.12 1.66 -21.08
C ALA A 79 20.20 2.34 -20.19
N THR A 80 21.32 2.69 -20.79
CA THR A 80 22.23 3.68 -20.22
C THR A 80 21.49 5.00 -20.24
N ALA A 81 21.04 5.47 -19.10
CA ALA A 81 20.51 6.82 -19.01
C ALA A 81 21.57 7.78 -19.54
N PRO A 82 21.27 8.63 -20.53
CA PRO A 82 22.25 9.59 -21.04
C PRO A 82 22.61 10.54 -19.89
N GLY A 83 23.82 10.43 -19.37
CA GLY A 83 24.39 11.33 -18.35
C GLY A 83 24.47 10.80 -16.92
N GLY A 84 24.26 9.50 -16.69
CA GLY A 84 24.35 8.90 -15.35
C GLY A 84 25.80 8.84 -14.84
N VAL A 85 26.18 9.83 -14.04
CA VAL A 85 27.39 9.82 -13.21
C VAL A 85 27.28 8.66 -12.21
N ARG A 86 28.32 7.84 -12.08
CA ARG A 86 28.46 6.72 -11.13
C ARG A 86 28.26 7.10 -9.64
N GLY A 87 27.75 8.29 -9.35
CA GLY A 87 27.45 8.80 -8.01
C GLY A 87 26.03 8.50 -7.51
N ASP A 88 25.08 8.15 -8.39
CA ASP A 88 23.66 8.11 -8.02
C ASP A 88 23.26 6.90 -7.15
N GLU A 89 23.98 5.80 -7.23
CA GLU A 89 23.66 4.62 -6.43
C GLU A 89 24.05 4.78 -4.95
N ALA A 90 25.14 5.49 -4.69
CA ALA A 90 25.55 5.87 -3.34
C ALA A 90 24.62 6.95 -2.76
N VAL A 91 24.23 7.94 -3.57
CA VAL A 91 23.28 9.01 -3.19
C VAL A 91 21.87 8.45 -2.98
N ARG A 92 21.47 7.42 -3.74
CA ARG A 92 20.18 6.75 -3.56
C ARG A 92 20.13 5.91 -2.28
N ARG A 93 21.26 5.32 -1.85
CA ARG A 93 21.40 4.65 -0.55
C ARG A 93 21.36 5.62 0.64
N GLU A 94 21.78 6.84 0.44
CA GLU A 94 21.81 7.89 1.47
C GLU A 94 20.46 8.62 1.61
N ARG A 95 19.48 8.37 0.72
CA ARG A 95 18.12 8.88 0.83
C ARG A 95 17.39 8.20 1.98
N ARG A 96 17.83 8.61 3.16
CA ARG A 96 17.06 8.90 4.36
C ARG A 96 16.31 7.72 4.95
N ARG A 97 17.08 6.86 5.57
CA ARG A 97 16.62 6.19 6.78
C ARG A 97 16.35 7.28 7.83
N THR A 98 15.12 7.72 7.97
CA THR A 98 14.75 8.59 9.09
C THR A 98 14.50 7.66 10.27
N PRO A 99 15.33 7.65 11.32
CA PRO A 99 15.07 6.84 12.49
C PRO A 99 13.77 7.34 13.12
N VAL A 100 12.80 6.45 13.25
CA VAL A 100 11.67 6.68 14.13
C VAL A 100 12.24 6.60 15.56
N ARG A 101 11.98 7.58 16.39
CA ARG A 101 12.44 7.59 17.77
C ARG A 101 11.98 6.29 18.44
N GLY A 102 12.92 5.35 18.67
CA GLY A 102 12.68 4.05 19.29
C GLY A 102 12.09 2.94 18.42
N GLY A 103 12.10 3.04 17.08
CA GLY A 103 11.48 2.06 16.20
C GLY A 103 12.28 1.70 14.95
N ALA A 104 11.75 0.73 14.20
CA ALA A 104 12.30 0.26 12.94
C ALA A 104 12.37 1.36 11.87
N PHE A 105 13.35 1.28 10.99
CA PHE A 105 13.44 2.15 9.83
C PHE A 105 12.27 1.86 8.88
N VAL A 106 11.59 2.91 8.45
CA VAL A 106 10.58 2.84 7.39
C VAL A 106 11.24 3.29 6.10
N ASP A 107 11.32 2.38 5.14
CA ASP A 107 11.81 2.69 3.80
C ASP A 107 10.63 3.14 2.94
N ASP A 108 10.56 4.44 2.67
CA ASP A 108 9.56 5.06 1.78
C ASP A 108 10.07 5.21 0.35
N SER A 109 11.22 4.62 -0.01
CA SER A 109 11.85 4.78 -1.32
C SER A 109 11.23 3.91 -2.41
N ALA A 110 10.56 2.82 -2.04
CA ALA A 110 9.91 1.93 -2.99
C ALA A 110 8.66 2.58 -3.61
N PRO A 111 8.44 2.45 -4.93
CA PRO A 111 7.19 2.86 -5.54
C PRO A 111 6.02 2.08 -4.93
N ARG A 112 4.88 2.74 -4.79
CA ARG A 112 3.70 2.13 -4.19
C ARG A 112 2.53 2.18 -5.14
N VAL A 113 1.71 1.13 -5.10
CA VAL A 113 0.50 0.99 -5.93
C VAL A 113 -0.69 0.73 -5.03
N THR A 114 -1.79 1.38 -5.34
CA THR A 114 -3.07 1.17 -4.65
C THR A 114 -3.88 0.13 -5.41
N PHE A 115 -4.21 -0.96 -4.74
CA PHE A 115 -5.07 -2.02 -5.22
C PHE A 115 -6.47 -1.84 -4.63
N LEU A 116 -7.50 -1.94 -5.45
CA LEU A 116 -8.90 -1.91 -5.02
C LEU A 116 -9.54 -3.27 -5.30
N ALA A 117 -10.23 -3.82 -4.29
CA ALA A 117 -11.00 -5.05 -4.45
C ALA A 117 -12.17 -4.82 -5.40
N ARG A 118 -12.32 -5.71 -6.37
CA ARG A 118 -13.42 -5.76 -7.32
C ARG A 118 -14.16 -7.10 -7.14
N ASP A 119 -15.41 -7.17 -7.59
CA ASP A 119 -16.18 -8.41 -7.59
C ASP A 119 -16.46 -9.01 -6.20
N GLY A 120 -16.72 -8.17 -5.22
CA GLY A 120 -17.21 -8.58 -3.89
C GLY A 120 -16.27 -9.53 -3.16
N ALA A 121 -16.76 -10.72 -2.80
CA ALA A 121 -16.01 -11.68 -1.99
C ALA A 121 -14.73 -12.19 -2.68
N ARG A 122 -14.74 -12.34 -4.00
CA ARG A 122 -13.56 -12.78 -4.77
C ARG A 122 -12.46 -11.72 -4.70
N GLY A 123 -12.80 -10.47 -5.03
CA GLY A 123 -11.82 -9.38 -4.96
C GLY A 123 -11.30 -9.13 -3.56
N TRP A 124 -12.13 -9.34 -2.52
CA TRP A 124 -11.68 -9.32 -1.14
C TRP A 124 -10.64 -10.43 -0.85
N ALA A 125 -10.92 -11.65 -1.30
CA ALA A 125 -10.00 -12.78 -1.12
C ALA A 125 -8.66 -12.52 -1.84
N ASP A 126 -8.69 -11.96 -3.05
CA ASP A 126 -7.48 -11.62 -3.79
C ASP A 126 -6.68 -10.51 -3.09
N LEU A 127 -7.36 -9.48 -2.58
CA LEU A 127 -6.70 -8.44 -1.79
C LEU A 127 -6.04 -8.99 -0.52
N CYS A 128 -6.70 -9.91 0.18
CA CYS A 128 -6.11 -10.59 1.34
C CYS A 128 -4.86 -11.40 0.96
N ARG A 129 -4.90 -12.12 -0.17
CA ARG A 129 -3.72 -12.86 -0.67
C ARG A 129 -2.56 -11.93 -1.01
N LEU A 130 -2.83 -10.81 -1.68
CA LEU A 130 -1.82 -9.80 -2.01
C LEU A 130 -1.15 -9.24 -0.77
N VAL A 131 -1.93 -8.83 0.22
CA VAL A 131 -1.39 -8.32 1.49
C VAL A 131 -0.60 -9.40 2.23
N SER A 132 -1.09 -10.65 2.26
CA SER A 132 -0.38 -11.76 2.89
C SER A 132 0.95 -12.06 2.18
N ALA A 133 0.97 -12.07 0.85
CA ALA A 133 2.19 -12.25 0.07
C ALA A 133 3.18 -11.10 0.32
N ALA A 134 2.68 -9.87 0.41
CA ALA A 134 3.49 -8.71 0.75
C ALA A 134 4.16 -8.84 2.13
N HIS A 135 3.51 -9.44 3.09
CA HIS A 135 4.10 -9.69 4.42
C HIS A 135 5.01 -10.92 4.47
N ALA A 136 4.73 -11.96 3.69
CA ALA A 136 5.50 -13.20 3.69
C ALA A 136 6.94 -13.03 3.17
N THR A 137 7.16 -12.05 2.31
CA THR A 137 8.46 -11.76 1.69
C THR A 137 9.16 -10.54 2.31
N GLY A 138 8.66 -10.06 3.46
CA GLY A 138 9.25 -8.95 4.20
C GLY A 138 10.70 -9.21 4.63
N PRO A 139 11.48 -8.16 4.98
CA PRO A 139 12.87 -8.30 5.41
C PRO A 139 12.93 -9.13 6.69
N GLY A 140 13.46 -10.34 6.62
CA GLY A 140 13.70 -11.19 7.78
C GLY A 140 13.14 -12.61 7.71
N VAL A 141 12.37 -12.97 6.68
CA VAL A 141 11.99 -14.37 6.47
C VAL A 141 13.11 -15.08 5.71
N PRO A 142 13.80 -16.06 6.33
CA PRO A 142 14.81 -16.84 5.59
C PRO A 142 14.12 -17.58 4.45
N SER A 143 14.60 -17.39 3.23
CA SER A 143 14.22 -18.25 2.11
C SER A 143 14.72 -19.67 2.43
N GLU A 144 13.82 -20.63 2.60
CA GLU A 144 14.17 -22.04 2.79
C GLU A 144 14.88 -22.68 1.57
N ARG A 145 15.14 -21.91 0.53
CA ARG A 145 15.92 -22.31 -0.64
C ARG A 145 17.15 -21.42 -0.74
N GLY A 146 18.24 -21.86 -0.17
CA GLY A 146 19.66 -21.46 -0.22
C GLY A 146 20.14 -20.40 -1.21
N GLY A 147 19.40 -19.29 -1.39
CA GLY A 147 19.84 -18.12 -2.13
C GLY A 147 20.28 -17.02 -1.15
N PRO A 148 21.18 -16.11 -1.57
CA PRO A 148 21.59 -15.00 -0.73
C PRO A 148 20.36 -14.15 -0.32
N PRO A 149 20.31 -13.59 0.90
CA PRO A 149 19.22 -12.77 1.37
C PRO A 149 19.13 -11.49 0.51
N SER A 150 18.31 -11.54 -0.51
CA SER A 150 17.89 -10.33 -1.21
C SER A 150 16.90 -9.60 -0.31
N GLY A 151 17.39 -8.61 0.43
CA GLY A 151 16.57 -7.69 1.21
C GLY A 151 15.72 -6.81 0.28
N GLY A 152 14.71 -7.39 -0.34
CA GLY A 152 13.75 -6.73 -1.18
C GLY A 152 12.34 -7.05 -0.70
N LEU A 153 11.50 -6.03 -0.61
CA LEU A 153 10.05 -6.20 -0.48
C LEU A 153 9.54 -7.14 -1.60
N PRO A 154 8.49 -7.93 -1.33
CA PRO A 154 7.96 -8.82 -2.34
C PRO A 154 7.42 -8.01 -3.51
N LEU A 155 8.02 -8.31 -4.58
CA LEU A 155 7.71 -7.73 -5.86
C LEU A 155 6.69 -8.65 -6.50
N LEU A 156 5.46 -8.18 -6.63
CA LEU A 156 4.52 -8.81 -7.54
C LEU A 156 5.08 -8.62 -8.95
N PRO A 157 5.45 -9.70 -9.66
CA PRO A 157 5.74 -9.58 -11.08
C PRO A 157 4.47 -9.05 -11.75
N TRP A 158 4.60 -7.97 -12.47
CA TRP A 158 3.53 -7.52 -13.34
C TRP A 158 3.71 -8.30 -14.64
N GLU A 159 3.07 -9.42 -14.77
CA GLU A 159 3.00 -10.14 -16.03
C GLU A 159 1.64 -9.91 -16.65
N ASP A 160 1.70 -9.61 -17.93
CA ASP A 160 0.60 -9.27 -18.81
C ASP A 160 -0.60 -10.20 -18.67
N ASN A 161 -1.77 -9.56 -18.48
CA ASN A 161 -3.06 -10.20 -18.65
C ASN A 161 -3.98 -9.28 -19.46
#